data_99819d4101308efead99491e9b041791
#
_entry.id   99819d4101308efead99491e9b041791
#
_cell.length_a   1.000
_cell.length_b   1.000
_cell.length_c   1.000
_cell.angle_alpha   90.00
_cell.angle_beta   90.00
_cell.angle_gamma   90.00
#
_symmetry.space_group_name_H-M   'P 1'
#
loop_
_entity.id
_entity.type
_entity.pdbx_description
1 polymer ?
#
loop_
_entity_poly.entity_id
_entity_poly.type
_entity_poly.pdbx_seq_one_letter_code
_entity_poly.pdbx_strand_id
1 'polypeptide(L)'
;DRLLIADQDRRVGSTLREYSLSGRRYLGRSLPPFKGDAEGVVLWACSAEAGYWIAVDQVRPSEFRVYDRRTLAPAGTFSGRTVADTDGIALQQDASPRFPAGALFAQHDNVAVAAFDLRDIVRALRLDPACAR
;
A
#
# COMPACT_ATOMS: atom_id res chain seq x y z
N ASP A 1 -5.43 14.10 9.17
CA ASP A 1 -4.46 14.13 10.27
C ASP A 1 -4.03 12.71 10.65
N ARG A 2 -3.57 11.91 9.66
CA ARG A 2 -3.19 10.52 9.87
C ARG A 2 -1.81 10.24 9.27
N LEU A 3 -0.97 9.55 10.04
CA LEU A 3 0.26 8.95 9.58
C LEU A 3 0.19 7.45 9.87
N LEU A 4 0.47 6.62 8.88
CA LEU A 4 0.67 5.18 9.05
C LEU A 4 2.15 4.87 8.99
N ILE A 5 2.62 4.10 9.95
CA ILE A 5 4.03 3.67 10.03
C ILE A 5 4.05 2.14 10.02
N ALA A 6 4.83 1.57 9.12
CA ALA A 6 5.13 0.14 9.13
C ALA A 6 6.04 -0.17 10.33
N ASP A 7 5.62 -1.12 11.14
CA ASP A 7 6.35 -1.58 12.32
C ASP A 7 6.66 -3.07 12.14
N GLN A 8 7.96 -3.38 12.07
CA GLN A 8 8.46 -4.74 11.86
C GLN A 8 8.68 -5.51 13.17
N ASP A 9 8.39 -4.91 14.33
CA ASP A 9 8.60 -5.59 15.60
C ASP A 9 7.67 -6.78 15.77
N ARG A 10 8.15 -7.96 15.38
CA ARG A 10 7.39 -9.22 15.44
C ARG A 10 6.98 -9.63 16.87
N ARG A 11 7.62 -9.09 17.90
CA ARG A 11 7.25 -9.37 19.30
C ARG A 11 5.86 -8.80 19.64
N VAL A 12 5.46 -7.75 18.93
CA VAL A 12 4.15 -7.08 19.12
C VAL A 12 3.26 -7.19 17.86
N GLY A 13 3.69 -7.97 16.88
CA GLY A 13 3.00 -8.16 15.59
C GLY A 13 3.40 -7.10 14.56
N SER A 14 4.10 -7.53 13.50
CA SER A 14 4.46 -6.66 12.39
C SER A 14 3.20 -6.18 11.68
N THR A 15 2.99 -4.86 11.60
CA THR A 15 1.78 -4.25 11.02
C THR A 15 1.94 -2.76 10.78
N LEU A 16 0.88 -2.10 10.30
CA LEU A 16 0.78 -0.65 10.25
C LEU A 16 0.22 -0.11 11.56
N ARG A 17 0.88 0.91 12.12
CA ARG A 17 0.42 1.63 13.31
C ARG A 17 -0.04 3.03 12.94
N GLU A 18 -1.14 3.45 13.53
CA GLU A 18 -1.75 4.75 13.27
C GLU A 18 -1.28 5.80 14.28
N TYR A 19 -0.81 6.92 13.73
CA TYR A 19 -0.38 8.09 14.49
C TYR A 19 -1.19 9.33 14.09
N SER A 20 -1.39 10.24 15.04
CA SER A 20 -1.82 11.61 14.74
C SER A 20 -0.60 12.42 14.30
N LEU A 21 -0.68 13.02 13.13
CA LEU A 21 0.36 13.88 12.59
C LEU A 21 0.44 15.20 13.38
N SER A 22 -0.69 15.86 13.62
CA SER A 22 -0.76 17.11 14.39
C SER A 22 -0.48 16.89 15.87
N GLY A 23 -1.02 15.82 16.46
CA GLY A 23 -0.80 15.46 17.85
C GLY A 23 0.56 14.83 18.13
N ARG A 24 1.31 14.45 17.10
CA ARG A 24 2.64 13.81 17.20
C ARG A 24 2.66 12.63 18.16
N ARG A 25 1.60 11.81 18.14
CA ARG A 25 1.45 10.70 19.08
C ARG A 25 0.79 9.47 18.43
N TYR A 26 1.14 8.31 18.95
CA TYR A 26 0.48 7.05 18.63
C TYR A 26 -0.97 7.08 19.12
N LEU A 27 -1.90 6.62 18.27
CA LEU A 27 -3.34 6.62 18.56
C LEU A 27 -3.84 5.34 19.25
N GLY A 28 -2.94 4.41 19.57
CA GLY A 28 -3.32 3.14 20.18
C GLY A 28 -4.01 2.17 19.21
N ARG A 29 -3.99 2.47 17.91
CA ARG A 29 -4.61 1.63 16.87
C ARG A 29 -3.56 1.07 15.93
N SER A 30 -3.70 -0.22 15.64
CA SER A 30 -2.89 -0.95 14.67
C SER A 30 -3.80 -1.76 13.77
N LEU A 31 -3.37 -1.97 12.53
CA LEU A 31 -4.07 -2.86 11.64
C LEU A 31 -3.79 -4.32 12.04
N PRO A 32 -4.54 -5.31 11.51
CA PRO A 32 -4.24 -6.71 11.76
C PRO A 32 -2.81 -7.06 11.36
N PRO A 33 -2.15 -7.99 12.07
CA PRO A 33 -0.77 -8.38 11.78
C PRO A 33 -0.57 -8.86 10.34
N PHE A 34 0.60 -8.58 9.79
CA PHE A 34 1.05 -9.09 8.51
C PHE A 34 1.61 -10.52 8.69
N LYS A 35 1.68 -11.27 7.61
CA LYS A 35 2.24 -12.64 7.62
C LYS A 35 3.76 -12.62 7.75
N GLY A 36 4.38 -11.69 7.01
CA GLY A 36 5.81 -11.37 7.07
C GLY A 36 6.03 -10.04 7.76
N ASP A 37 6.97 -9.26 7.25
CA ASP A 37 7.25 -7.93 7.77
C ASP A 37 6.42 -6.88 7.02
N ALA A 38 5.83 -5.95 7.79
CA ALA A 38 5.20 -4.77 7.24
C ALA A 38 6.29 -3.82 6.75
N GLU A 39 6.29 -3.54 5.46
CA GLU A 39 7.31 -2.74 4.80
C GLU A 39 6.72 -1.47 4.20
N GLY A 40 7.06 -1.11 2.99
CA GLY A 40 6.64 0.14 2.37
C GLY A 40 5.14 0.40 2.44
N VAL A 41 4.76 1.65 2.70
CA VAL A 41 3.38 2.12 2.69
C VAL A 41 3.25 3.41 1.89
N VAL A 42 2.22 3.50 1.05
CA VAL A 42 1.92 4.68 0.24
C VAL A 42 0.45 5.07 0.35
N LEU A 43 0.16 6.35 0.16
CA LEU A 43 -1.19 6.87 0.05
C LEU A 43 -1.55 7.09 -1.43
N TRP A 44 -2.56 6.41 -1.90
CA TRP A 44 -3.18 6.61 -3.19
C TRP A 44 -4.39 7.54 -3.03
N ALA A 45 -4.20 8.82 -3.32
CA ALA A 45 -5.24 9.83 -3.17
C ALA A 45 -6.08 9.90 -4.45
N CYS A 46 -7.37 9.57 -4.34
CA CYS A 46 -8.32 9.66 -5.45
C CYS A 46 -9.03 11.02 -5.48
N SER A 47 -9.11 11.68 -4.34
CA SER A 47 -9.60 13.05 -4.17
C SER A 47 -8.97 13.65 -2.90
N ALA A 48 -9.45 14.81 -2.46
CA ALA A 48 -9.00 15.41 -1.21
C ALA A 48 -9.19 14.48 0.01
N GLU A 49 -10.26 13.67 0.01
CA GLU A 49 -10.60 12.81 1.15
C GLU A 49 -10.66 11.32 0.83
N ALA A 50 -11.00 10.95 -0.41
CA ALA A 50 -11.11 9.55 -0.82
C ALA A 50 -9.78 8.99 -1.30
N GLY A 51 -9.67 7.66 -1.25
CA GLY A 51 -8.49 6.92 -1.73
C GLY A 51 -8.20 5.69 -0.91
N TYR A 52 -6.97 5.21 -1.03
CA TYR A 52 -6.52 3.98 -0.40
C TYR A 52 -5.11 4.11 0.15
N TRP A 53 -4.84 3.39 1.22
CA TRP A 53 -3.48 3.07 1.63
C TRP A 53 -3.10 1.74 1.00
N ILE A 54 -1.89 1.66 0.46
CA ILE A 54 -1.31 0.41 -0.02
C ILE A 54 -0.07 0.14 0.83
N ALA A 55 0.00 -1.03 1.43
CA ALA A 55 1.15 -1.48 2.18
C ALA A 55 1.60 -2.84 1.68
N VAL A 56 2.89 -3.13 1.79
CA VAL A 56 3.43 -4.41 1.38
C VAL A 56 3.72 -5.29 2.59
N ASP A 57 3.27 -6.53 2.49
CA ASP A 57 3.65 -7.65 3.36
C ASP A 57 4.81 -8.38 2.68
N GLN A 58 5.98 -8.34 3.30
CA GLN A 58 7.22 -8.93 2.76
C GLN A 58 7.19 -10.45 2.86
N VAL A 59 6.55 -11.06 1.89
CA VAL A 59 6.44 -12.51 1.71
C VAL A 59 6.78 -12.93 0.28
N ARG A 60 6.76 -14.21 -0.02
CA ARG A 60 7.00 -14.76 -1.36
C ARG A 60 5.77 -15.54 -1.88
N PRO A 61 5.06 -15.02 -2.89
CA PRO A 61 5.18 -13.69 -3.53
C PRO A 61 4.82 -12.55 -2.57
N SER A 62 5.29 -11.32 -2.85
CA SER A 62 4.90 -10.15 -2.06
C SER A 62 3.40 -9.91 -2.14
N GLU A 63 2.80 -9.61 -0.99
CA GLU A 63 1.37 -9.35 -0.89
C GLU A 63 1.14 -7.86 -0.62
N PHE A 64 0.39 -7.22 -1.51
CA PHE A 64 0.05 -5.79 -1.39
C PHE A 64 -1.34 -5.68 -0.79
N ARG A 65 -1.43 -5.11 0.41
CA ARG A 65 -2.68 -4.93 1.16
C ARG A 65 -3.23 -3.54 0.93
N VAL A 66 -4.48 -3.45 0.54
CA VAL A 66 -5.17 -2.20 0.23
C VAL A 66 -6.23 -1.93 1.30
N TYR A 67 -6.22 -0.71 1.83
CA TYR A 67 -7.16 -0.28 2.87
C TYR A 67 -7.83 1.02 2.44
N ASP A 68 -9.11 1.17 2.76
CA ASP A 68 -9.82 2.44 2.60
C ASP A 68 -9.11 3.57 3.36
N ARG A 69 -8.93 4.71 2.70
CA ARG A 69 -8.16 5.84 3.26
C ARG A 69 -8.72 6.37 4.57
N ARG A 70 -10.05 6.41 4.70
CA ARG A 70 -10.74 7.02 5.85
C ARG A 70 -10.95 6.04 6.98
N THR A 71 -11.47 4.88 6.66
CA THR A 71 -11.91 3.88 7.65
C THR A 71 -10.85 2.89 8.05
N LEU A 72 -9.80 2.74 7.22
CA LEU A 72 -8.80 1.67 7.29
C LEU A 72 -9.38 0.26 7.14
N ALA A 73 -10.62 0.15 6.64
CA ALA A 73 -11.20 -1.14 6.31
C ALA A 73 -10.42 -1.80 5.17
N PRO A 74 -10.17 -3.10 5.21
CA PRO A 74 -9.56 -3.83 4.10
C PRO A 74 -10.39 -3.66 2.82
N ALA A 75 -9.75 -3.25 1.73
CA ALA A 75 -10.36 -3.11 0.41
C ALA A 75 -9.92 -4.22 -0.55
N GLY A 76 -8.93 -5.01 -0.18
CA GLY A 76 -8.45 -6.15 -0.94
C GLY A 76 -6.95 -6.36 -0.81
N THR A 77 -6.48 -7.39 -1.48
CA THR A 77 -5.08 -7.80 -1.50
C THR A 77 -4.73 -8.28 -2.90
N PHE A 78 -3.56 -7.95 -3.40
CA PHE A 78 -3.06 -8.46 -4.66
C PHE A 78 -1.58 -8.83 -4.59
N SER A 79 -1.12 -9.61 -5.54
CA SER A 79 0.27 -9.99 -5.73
C SER A 79 0.63 -9.90 -7.22
N GLY A 80 1.91 -9.68 -7.51
CA GLY A 80 2.45 -9.82 -8.85
C GLY A 80 2.82 -11.28 -9.14
N ARG A 81 3.01 -11.60 -10.43
CA ARG A 81 3.42 -12.96 -10.83
C ARG A 81 4.83 -13.34 -10.38
N THR A 82 5.71 -12.37 -10.26
CA THR A 82 7.14 -12.58 -9.99
C THR A 82 7.67 -11.75 -8.82
N VAL A 83 6.93 -10.74 -8.38
CA VAL A 83 7.40 -9.81 -7.34
C VAL A 83 7.44 -10.51 -5.98
N ALA A 84 8.58 -10.48 -5.34
CA ALA A 84 8.82 -11.13 -4.05
C ALA A 84 9.79 -10.31 -3.20
N ASP A 85 9.76 -10.52 -1.88
CA ASP A 85 10.63 -9.86 -0.88
C ASP A 85 10.74 -8.34 -1.09
N THR A 86 9.59 -7.70 -1.21
CA THR A 86 9.50 -6.26 -1.43
C THR A 86 9.71 -5.50 -0.14
N ASP A 87 10.74 -4.67 -0.07
CA ASP A 87 10.98 -3.72 1.02
C ASP A 87 10.26 -2.39 0.74
N GLY A 88 10.53 -1.80 -0.41
CA GLY A 88 10.04 -0.48 -0.76
C GLY A 88 9.02 -0.48 -1.88
N ILE A 89 8.04 0.41 -1.75
CA ILE A 89 7.08 0.75 -2.81
C ILE A 89 7.03 2.27 -3.02
N ALA A 90 6.73 2.67 -4.24
CA ALA A 90 6.50 4.06 -4.60
C ALA A 90 5.28 4.19 -5.50
N LEU A 91 4.54 5.27 -5.35
CA LEU A 91 3.35 5.53 -6.14
C LEU A 91 3.56 6.79 -6.98
N GLN A 92 3.32 6.67 -8.30
CA GLN A 92 3.24 7.79 -9.22
C GLN A 92 1.81 7.84 -9.77
N GLN A 93 1.09 8.92 -9.49
CA GLN A 93 -0.30 9.08 -9.91
C GLN A 93 -0.46 9.89 -11.20
N ASP A 94 0.60 10.57 -11.65
CA ASP A 94 0.56 11.29 -12.91
C ASP A 94 0.59 10.33 -14.10
N ALA A 95 -0.15 10.71 -15.14
CA ALA A 95 -0.20 9.96 -16.39
C ALA A 95 1.17 9.91 -17.09
N SER A 96 1.46 8.74 -17.65
CA SER A 96 2.57 8.55 -18.57
C SER A 96 2.11 7.76 -19.78
N PRO A 97 2.85 7.74 -20.90
CA PRO A 97 2.45 6.96 -22.08
C PRO A 97 2.21 5.48 -21.79
N ARG A 98 2.99 4.90 -20.88
CA ARG A 98 2.86 3.50 -20.48
C ARG A 98 1.79 3.26 -19.42
N PHE A 99 1.60 4.21 -18.51
CA PHE A 99 0.67 4.12 -17.38
C PHE A 99 -0.24 5.36 -17.38
N PRO A 100 -1.30 5.38 -18.21
CA PRO A 100 -2.15 6.57 -18.36
C PRO A 100 -2.86 7.04 -17.09
N ALA A 101 -3.01 6.16 -16.09
CA ALA A 101 -3.57 6.50 -14.78
C ALA A 101 -2.54 6.39 -13.64
N GLY A 102 -1.25 6.34 -14.00
CA GLY A 102 -0.18 6.15 -13.02
C GLY A 102 0.16 4.69 -12.73
N ALA A 103 1.14 4.48 -11.88
CA ALA A 103 1.66 3.17 -11.52
C ALA A 103 2.11 3.08 -10.06
N LEU A 104 1.98 1.87 -9.50
CA LEU A 104 2.66 1.47 -8.29
C LEU A 104 3.96 0.75 -8.69
N PHE A 105 5.07 1.18 -8.13
CA PHE A 105 6.38 0.55 -8.30
C PHE A 105 6.73 -0.23 -7.03
N ALA A 106 7.27 -1.43 -7.21
CA ALA A 106 7.65 -2.30 -6.11
C ALA A 106 9.04 -2.90 -6.37
N GLN A 107 9.91 -2.79 -5.40
CA GLN A 107 11.21 -3.45 -5.41
C GLN A 107 11.00 -4.97 -5.39
N HIS A 108 11.83 -5.71 -6.11
CA HIS A 108 11.83 -7.16 -6.20
C HIS A 108 13.20 -7.71 -5.91
N ASP A 109 13.33 -8.51 -4.83
CA ASP A 109 14.53 -9.29 -4.48
C ASP A 109 15.86 -8.51 -4.55
N ASN A 110 15.88 -7.21 -4.32
CA ASN A 110 17.06 -6.33 -4.45
C ASN A 110 17.71 -6.34 -5.86
N VAL A 111 17.02 -6.84 -6.88
CA VAL A 111 17.58 -7.00 -8.24
C VAL A 111 16.78 -6.25 -9.31
N ALA A 112 15.52 -5.89 -9.04
CA ALA A 112 14.66 -5.26 -10.03
C ALA A 112 13.57 -4.39 -9.38
N VAL A 113 12.86 -3.65 -10.22
CA VAL A 113 11.64 -2.92 -9.87
C VAL A 113 10.53 -3.36 -10.81
N ALA A 114 9.42 -3.79 -10.26
CA ALA A 114 8.20 -4.07 -11.00
C ALA A 114 7.26 -2.86 -10.98
N ALA A 115 6.43 -2.72 -12.02
CA ALA A 115 5.41 -1.69 -12.11
C ALA A 115 4.04 -2.33 -12.29
N PHE A 116 3.06 -1.84 -11.54
CA PHE A 116 1.65 -2.21 -11.64
C PHE A 116 0.85 -1.02 -12.14
N ASP A 117 0.11 -1.18 -13.23
CA ASP A 117 -0.83 -0.16 -13.71
C ASP A 117 -1.96 0.01 -12.68
N LEU A 118 -2.22 1.24 -12.26
CA LEU A 118 -3.27 1.50 -11.25
C LEU A 118 -4.66 1.08 -11.75
N ARG A 119 -4.91 1.10 -13.07
CA ARG A 119 -6.16 0.61 -13.66
C ARG A 119 -6.35 -0.90 -13.45
N ASP A 120 -5.25 -1.65 -13.49
CA ASP A 120 -5.31 -3.11 -13.26
C ASP A 120 -5.62 -3.42 -11.80
N ILE A 121 -5.06 -2.65 -10.86
CA ILE A 121 -5.37 -2.78 -9.44
C ILE A 121 -6.85 -2.45 -9.18
N VAL A 122 -7.35 -1.33 -9.74
CA VAL A 122 -8.78 -0.96 -9.64
C VAL A 122 -9.68 -2.09 -10.12
N ARG A 123 -9.38 -2.66 -11.31
CA ARG A 123 -10.20 -3.74 -11.88
C ARG A 123 -10.13 -5.02 -11.04
N ALA A 124 -8.93 -5.42 -10.64
CA ALA A 124 -8.73 -6.66 -9.90
C ALA A 124 -9.44 -6.66 -8.55
N LEU A 125 -9.42 -5.53 -7.86
CA LEU A 125 -9.99 -5.40 -6.52
C LEU A 125 -11.37 -4.73 -6.49
N ARG A 126 -11.90 -4.34 -7.67
CA ARG A 126 -13.19 -3.63 -7.80
C ARG A 126 -13.22 -2.34 -6.96
N LEU A 127 -12.12 -1.60 -6.97
CA LEU A 127 -12.02 -0.32 -6.27
C LEU A 127 -12.80 0.77 -7.03
N ASP A 128 -12.89 1.96 -6.42
CA ASP A 128 -13.51 3.11 -7.07
C ASP A 128 -12.79 3.44 -8.38
N PRO A 129 -13.47 3.36 -9.54
CA PRO A 129 -12.86 3.65 -10.84
C PRO A 129 -12.40 5.11 -10.98
N ALA A 130 -12.90 6.03 -10.14
CA ALA A 130 -12.43 7.40 -10.12
C ALA A 130 -10.95 7.53 -9.70
N CYS A 131 -10.39 6.51 -9.05
CA CYS A 131 -9.01 6.50 -8.60
C CYS A 131 -7.98 6.24 -9.71
N ALA A 132 -8.41 5.79 -10.89
CA ALA A 132 -7.54 5.44 -12.01
C ALA A 132 -8.04 6.06 -13.32
N ARG A 133 -8.29 7.36 -13.33
CA ARG A 133 -8.72 8.15 -14.48
C ARG A 133 -7.59 8.97 -15.08
#